data_db813465f89b263c8d07713e9d9ac21f
#
_entry.id   db813465f89b263c8d07713e9d9ac21f
#
_cell.length_a   1.000
_cell.length_b   1.000
_cell.length_c   1.000
_cell.angle_alpha   90.00
_cell.angle_beta   90.00
_cell.angle_gamma   90.00
#
_symmetry.space_group_name_H-M   'P 1'
#
loop_
_entity.id
_entity.type
_entity.pdbx_description
1 polymer ?
#
loop_
_entity_poly.entity_id
_entity_poly.type
_entity_poly.pdbx_seq_one_letter_code
_entity_poly.pdbx_strand_id
1 'polypeptide(L)'
;VTDSGAVAVDTGIFTGRSPKDKYIVRDDTTRDTVWWSDQGKNDNKPIDQTCWNHLKSLVTNRLSGKRLYVMDTICGADENSNLKVRFIMEVAWQAHFVKNMFIRPTDEQLENFAPDFIVMNGAKATNPDWEKMGLNSENFVAFNLTEKVQLIGGTWYGGEMKKGIFTMMNYFLPLRGI
;
A
#
# COMPACT_ATOMS: atom_id res chain seq x y z
N VAL A 1 -10.39 0.19 22.77
CA VAL A 1 -11.39 1.25 23.01
C VAL A 1 -11.07 1.80 24.40
N THR A 2 -11.06 3.11 24.52
CA THR A 2 -10.87 3.83 25.81
C THR A 2 -12.19 3.80 26.61
N ASP A 3 -12.13 4.18 27.88
CA ASP A 3 -13.32 4.29 28.75
C ASP A 3 -14.37 5.30 28.21
N SER A 4 -13.92 6.28 27.43
CA SER A 4 -14.80 7.24 26.74
C SER A 4 -15.39 6.71 25.41
N GLY A 5 -15.12 5.47 25.03
CA GLY A 5 -15.57 4.85 23.79
C GLY A 5 -14.74 5.20 22.55
N ALA A 6 -13.66 5.98 22.69
CA ALA A 6 -12.77 6.30 21.58
C ALA A 6 -11.87 5.11 21.20
N VAL A 7 -11.49 5.03 19.93
CA VAL A 7 -10.52 4.03 19.47
C VAL A 7 -9.12 4.51 19.81
N ALA A 8 -8.42 3.78 20.67
CA ALA A 8 -6.99 4.03 20.94
C ALA A 8 -6.17 3.57 19.74
N VAL A 9 -5.34 4.47 19.23
CA VAL A 9 -4.51 4.25 18.03
C VAL A 9 -3.04 4.45 18.39
N ASP A 10 -2.20 3.52 17.98
CA ASP A 10 -0.75 3.65 18.04
C ASP A 10 -0.20 3.64 16.60
N THR A 11 0.47 4.72 16.22
CA THR A 11 1.12 4.86 14.91
C THR A 11 2.65 4.69 15.00
N GLY A 12 3.16 4.26 16.15
CA GLY A 12 4.59 4.22 16.45
C GLY A 12 5.19 5.63 16.48
N ILE A 13 6.36 5.78 15.89
CA ILE A 13 7.03 7.09 15.76
C ILE A 13 6.48 7.95 14.61
N PHE A 14 5.59 7.40 13.79
CA PHE A 14 5.10 8.07 12.59
C PHE A 14 3.82 8.87 12.87
N THR A 15 3.91 10.17 12.75
CA THR A 15 2.78 11.11 12.83
C THR A 15 2.24 11.52 11.46
N GLY A 16 2.84 11.01 10.39
CA GLY A 16 2.50 11.30 9.00
C GLY A 16 3.13 10.29 8.05
N ARG A 17 2.92 10.52 6.75
CA ARG A 17 3.55 9.70 5.71
C ARG A 17 5.06 9.92 5.64
N SER A 18 5.76 8.92 5.11
CA SER A 18 7.20 9.00 4.81
C SER A 18 7.45 9.00 3.30
N PRO A 19 7.37 10.15 2.61
CA PRO A 19 7.55 10.21 1.15
C PRO A 19 8.95 9.75 0.71
N LYS A 20 9.95 9.91 1.58
CA LYS A 20 11.33 9.48 1.31
C LYS A 20 11.48 7.95 1.24
N ASP A 21 10.55 7.20 1.82
CA ASP A 21 10.54 5.73 1.85
C ASP A 21 9.58 5.13 0.80
N LYS A 22 9.13 5.96 -0.17
CA LYS A 22 8.30 5.52 -1.29
C LYS A 22 9.17 4.99 -2.43
N TYR A 23 8.80 3.79 -2.93
CA TYR A 23 9.50 3.12 -4.03
C TYR A 23 8.52 2.54 -5.03
N ILE A 24 8.91 2.50 -6.31
CA ILE A 24 8.11 1.88 -7.39
C ILE A 24 9.06 0.95 -8.17
N VAL A 25 8.60 -0.25 -8.49
CA VAL A 25 9.35 -1.18 -9.35
C VAL A 25 9.45 -0.59 -10.75
N ARG A 26 10.70 -0.45 -11.24
CA ARG A 26 10.99 -0.07 -12.61
C ARG A 26 11.20 -1.33 -13.45
N ASP A 27 10.21 -1.67 -14.24
CA ASP A 27 10.20 -2.80 -15.18
C ASP A 27 9.86 -2.33 -16.60
N ASP A 28 9.67 -3.25 -17.52
CA ASP A 28 9.36 -2.92 -18.91
C ASP A 28 8.01 -2.21 -19.07
N THR A 29 7.05 -2.44 -18.17
CA THR A 29 5.73 -1.77 -18.17
C THR A 29 5.82 -0.35 -17.65
N THR A 30 6.62 -0.11 -16.60
CA THR A 30 6.63 1.15 -15.84
C THR A 30 7.71 2.11 -16.31
N ARG A 31 8.74 1.62 -17.00
CA ARG A 31 9.93 2.40 -17.40
C ARG A 31 9.57 3.72 -18.10
N ASP A 32 8.62 3.66 -19.03
CA ASP A 32 8.24 4.79 -19.88
C ASP A 32 6.90 5.44 -19.46
N THR A 33 6.22 4.90 -18.46
CA THR A 33 4.90 5.37 -18.01
C THR A 33 4.91 6.04 -16.64
N VAL A 34 5.98 5.90 -15.87
CA VAL A 34 6.18 6.56 -14.58
C VAL A 34 7.18 7.70 -14.74
N TRP A 35 6.86 8.86 -14.17
CA TRP A 35 7.83 9.95 -14.06
C TRP A 35 8.74 9.69 -12.85
N TRP A 36 9.98 9.32 -13.13
CA TRP A 36 10.95 8.87 -12.14
C TRP A 36 11.69 10.00 -11.44
N SER A 37 12.13 9.76 -10.20
CA SER A 37 12.86 10.74 -9.40
C SER A 37 14.24 11.12 -9.95
N ASP A 38 14.84 10.28 -10.79
CA ASP A 38 16.08 10.56 -11.52
C ASP A 38 15.87 11.38 -12.81
N GLN A 39 14.61 11.59 -13.21
CA GLN A 39 14.22 12.40 -14.37
C GLN A 39 13.67 13.79 -13.99
N GLY A 40 13.44 14.04 -12.71
CA GLY A 40 12.89 15.32 -12.27
C GLY A 40 12.57 15.36 -10.77
N LYS A 41 12.07 16.50 -10.29
CA LYS A 41 11.77 16.71 -8.88
C LYS A 41 10.47 16.00 -8.45
N ASN A 42 10.57 14.76 -8.05
CA ASN A 42 9.46 13.97 -7.50
C ASN A 42 9.99 12.86 -6.56
N ASP A 43 9.08 12.12 -5.89
CA ASP A 43 9.41 11.07 -4.94
C ASP A 43 9.20 9.64 -5.50
N ASN A 44 9.11 9.46 -6.82
CA ASN A 44 8.96 8.12 -7.43
C ASN A 44 10.33 7.46 -7.59
N LYS A 45 10.89 6.97 -6.48
CA LYS A 45 12.19 6.29 -6.47
C LYS A 45 12.08 4.91 -7.09
N PRO A 46 12.94 4.59 -8.08
CA PRO A 46 12.93 3.25 -8.67
C PRO A 46 13.58 2.23 -7.75
N ILE A 47 13.03 1.02 -7.75
CA ILE A 47 13.68 -0.21 -7.27
C ILE A 47 13.57 -1.28 -8.35
N ASP A 48 14.47 -2.25 -8.32
CA ASP A 48 14.40 -3.41 -9.21
C ASP A 48 13.52 -4.54 -8.64
N GLN A 49 13.28 -5.56 -9.46
CA GLN A 49 12.48 -6.72 -9.08
C GLN A 49 13.12 -7.53 -7.94
N THR A 50 14.45 -7.54 -7.82
CA THR A 50 15.16 -8.24 -6.75
C THR A 50 14.89 -7.58 -5.40
N CYS A 51 15.01 -6.25 -5.34
CA CYS A 51 14.62 -5.46 -4.15
C CYS A 51 13.15 -5.68 -3.80
N TRP A 52 12.24 -5.62 -4.79
CA TRP A 52 10.83 -5.89 -4.58
C TRP A 52 10.57 -7.26 -3.96
N ASN A 53 11.18 -8.32 -4.50
CA ASN A 53 11.02 -9.68 -4.01
C ASN A 53 11.49 -9.82 -2.56
N HIS A 54 12.60 -9.17 -2.20
CA HIS A 54 13.09 -9.12 -0.83
C HIS A 54 12.06 -8.43 0.11
N LEU A 55 11.59 -7.23 -0.22
CA LEU A 55 10.59 -6.51 0.58
C LEU A 55 9.28 -7.30 0.69
N LYS A 56 8.84 -7.95 -0.39
CA LYS A 56 7.66 -8.81 -0.42
C LYS A 56 7.81 -9.99 0.53
N SER A 57 9.00 -10.62 0.57
CA SER A 57 9.27 -11.71 1.50
C SER A 57 9.23 -11.26 2.96
N LEU A 58 9.77 -10.09 3.29
CA LEU A 58 9.71 -9.52 4.64
C LEU A 58 8.26 -9.32 5.11
N VAL A 59 7.42 -8.69 4.26
CA VAL A 59 6.01 -8.47 4.59
C VAL A 59 5.25 -9.79 4.69
N THR A 60 5.45 -10.71 3.74
CA THR A 60 4.79 -12.02 3.73
C THR A 60 5.15 -12.83 4.97
N ASN A 61 6.44 -12.89 5.31
CA ASN A 61 6.91 -13.58 6.52
C ASN A 61 6.36 -12.94 7.80
N ARG A 62 6.28 -11.60 7.83
CA ARG A 62 5.68 -10.88 8.96
C ARG A 62 4.21 -11.20 9.15
N LEU A 63 3.44 -11.30 8.08
CA LEU A 63 2.01 -11.57 8.11
C LEU A 63 1.67 -13.05 8.30
N SER A 64 2.58 -13.95 7.92
CA SER A 64 2.35 -15.39 7.97
C SER A 64 2.13 -15.90 9.40
N GLY A 65 1.16 -16.80 9.57
CA GLY A 65 0.82 -17.44 10.84
C GLY A 65 0.17 -16.52 11.88
N LYS A 66 -0.25 -15.32 11.51
CA LYS A 66 -0.89 -14.35 12.39
C LYS A 66 -2.38 -14.22 12.13
N ARG A 67 -3.08 -13.68 13.12
CA ARG A 67 -4.42 -13.13 12.90
C ARG A 67 -4.31 -11.90 12.02
N LEU A 68 -5.00 -11.90 10.90
CA LEU A 68 -5.02 -10.79 9.94
C LEU A 68 -6.41 -10.16 9.88
N TYR A 69 -6.42 -8.88 9.54
CA TYR A 69 -7.62 -8.12 9.21
C TYR A 69 -7.63 -7.90 7.70
N VAL A 70 -8.58 -8.53 7.03
CA VAL A 70 -8.74 -8.42 5.57
C VAL A 70 -9.98 -7.59 5.28
N MET A 71 -9.83 -6.56 4.43
CA MET A 71 -10.91 -5.67 4.03
C MET A 71 -10.97 -5.58 2.51
N ASP A 72 -12.08 -6.00 1.94
CA ASP A 72 -12.43 -5.76 0.55
C ASP A 72 -13.19 -4.45 0.42
N THR A 73 -12.78 -3.60 -0.49
CA THR A 73 -13.28 -2.23 -0.61
C THR A 73 -13.33 -1.78 -2.07
N ILE A 74 -14.06 -0.69 -2.31
CA ILE A 74 -14.12 -0.02 -3.61
C ILE A 74 -13.57 1.38 -3.45
N CYS A 75 -12.67 1.80 -4.36
CA CYS A 75 -12.14 3.15 -4.45
C CYS A 75 -12.66 3.84 -5.71
N GLY A 76 -13.39 4.93 -5.53
CA GLY A 76 -14.08 5.65 -6.59
C GLY A 76 -15.58 5.40 -6.59
N ALA A 77 -16.38 6.47 -6.72
CA ALA A 77 -17.85 6.37 -6.69
C ALA A 77 -18.46 5.98 -8.05
N ASP A 78 -17.76 6.28 -9.13
CA ASP A 78 -18.20 5.93 -10.48
C ASP A 78 -17.84 4.49 -10.81
N GLU A 79 -18.85 3.69 -11.12
CA GLU A 79 -18.72 2.25 -11.40
C GLU A 79 -17.82 1.93 -12.61
N ASN A 80 -17.71 2.86 -13.57
CA ASN A 80 -16.89 2.67 -14.77
C ASN A 80 -15.39 2.90 -14.53
N SER A 81 -15.04 3.60 -13.45
CA SER A 81 -13.67 4.00 -13.15
C SER A 81 -13.15 3.54 -11.79
N ASN A 82 -14.01 2.98 -10.93
CA ASN A 82 -13.59 2.52 -9.62
C ASN A 82 -12.61 1.34 -9.69
N LEU A 83 -11.87 1.15 -8.60
CA LEU A 83 -10.96 0.03 -8.40
C LEU A 83 -11.38 -0.79 -7.17
N LYS A 84 -11.38 -2.10 -7.32
CA LYS A 84 -11.58 -3.06 -6.23
C LYS A 84 -10.25 -3.28 -5.52
N VAL A 85 -10.21 -3.02 -4.22
CA VAL A 85 -8.97 -3.07 -3.44
C VAL A 85 -9.12 -4.00 -2.24
N ARG A 86 -8.21 -4.96 -2.12
CA ARG A 86 -8.07 -5.81 -0.93
C ARG A 86 -6.94 -5.31 -0.06
N PHE A 87 -7.26 -5.01 1.19
CA PHE A 87 -6.27 -4.68 2.22
C PHE A 87 -6.05 -5.87 3.14
N ILE A 88 -4.78 -6.23 3.37
CA ILE A 88 -4.36 -7.28 4.30
C ILE A 88 -3.47 -6.62 5.36
N MET A 89 -3.91 -6.65 6.63
CA MET A 89 -3.30 -5.87 7.71
C MET A 89 -3.14 -6.73 8.97
N GLU A 90 -2.08 -6.46 9.74
CA GLU A 90 -1.87 -7.10 11.05
C GLU A 90 -2.42 -6.27 12.24
N VAL A 91 -2.84 -5.01 12.01
CA VAL A 91 -3.25 -4.09 13.07
C VAL A 91 -4.74 -3.74 12.94
N ALA A 92 -5.50 -4.00 14.02
CA ALA A 92 -6.97 -3.87 14.03
C ALA A 92 -7.46 -2.45 13.69
N TRP A 93 -6.83 -1.40 14.23
CA TRP A 93 -7.29 -0.04 13.99
C TRP A 93 -7.10 0.39 12.53
N GLN A 94 -6.11 -0.20 11.82
CA GLN A 94 -5.93 0.06 10.39
C GLN A 94 -7.11 -0.45 9.56
N ALA A 95 -7.70 -1.58 9.94
CA ALA A 95 -8.94 -2.06 9.32
C ALA A 95 -10.11 -1.10 9.57
N HIS A 96 -10.22 -0.55 10.78
CA HIS A 96 -11.22 0.48 11.08
C HIS A 96 -10.99 1.75 10.25
N PHE A 97 -9.74 2.19 10.09
CA PHE A 97 -9.38 3.30 9.21
C PHE A 97 -9.80 3.04 7.76
N VAL A 98 -9.47 1.87 7.20
CA VAL A 98 -9.84 1.46 5.83
C VAL A 98 -11.36 1.45 5.66
N LYS A 99 -12.09 0.89 6.62
CA LYS A 99 -13.56 0.84 6.62
C LYS A 99 -14.22 2.23 6.52
N ASN A 100 -13.56 3.26 7.04
CA ASN A 100 -14.07 4.64 7.01
C ASN A 100 -13.56 5.44 5.79
N MET A 101 -12.47 5.01 5.16
CA MET A 101 -11.83 5.71 4.05
C MET A 101 -12.32 5.28 2.67
N PHE A 102 -12.80 4.05 2.53
CA PHE A 102 -13.17 3.45 1.27
C PHE A 102 -14.64 3.03 1.25
N ILE A 103 -15.22 2.89 0.06
CA ILE A 103 -16.59 2.42 -0.12
C ILE A 103 -16.64 0.93 0.25
N ARG A 104 -17.64 0.55 1.04
CA ARG A 104 -17.90 -0.84 1.40
C ARG A 104 -18.68 -1.51 0.28
N PRO A 105 -18.21 -2.65 -0.25
CA PRO A 105 -18.97 -3.44 -1.21
C PRO A 105 -20.27 -3.93 -0.58
N THR A 106 -21.29 -4.16 -1.41
CA THR A 106 -22.50 -4.91 -1.02
C THR A 106 -22.19 -6.40 -0.86
N ASP A 107 -23.07 -7.15 -0.21
CA ASP A 107 -22.90 -8.60 -0.04
C ASP A 107 -22.82 -9.30 -1.41
N GLU A 108 -23.61 -8.89 -2.39
CA GLU A 108 -23.56 -9.39 -3.76
C GLU A 108 -22.20 -9.13 -4.44
N GLN A 109 -21.63 -7.94 -4.23
CA GLN A 109 -20.31 -7.58 -4.76
C GLN A 109 -19.18 -8.39 -4.09
N LEU A 110 -19.39 -8.84 -2.84
CA LEU A 110 -18.42 -9.65 -2.10
C LEU A 110 -18.40 -11.11 -2.54
N GLU A 111 -19.53 -11.69 -3.01
CA GLU A 111 -19.61 -13.09 -3.41
C GLU A 111 -18.58 -13.48 -4.48
N ASN A 112 -18.29 -12.54 -5.41
CA ASN A 112 -17.34 -12.76 -6.51
C ASN A 112 -16.25 -11.68 -6.53
N PHE A 113 -15.79 -11.24 -5.35
CA PHE A 113 -14.84 -10.14 -5.24
C PHE A 113 -13.46 -10.54 -5.76
N ALA A 114 -13.09 -10.03 -6.92
CA ALA A 114 -11.75 -10.11 -7.47
C ALA A 114 -11.09 -8.73 -7.36
N PRO A 115 -10.06 -8.55 -6.51
CA PRO A 115 -9.40 -7.27 -6.35
C PRO A 115 -8.60 -6.89 -7.61
N ASP A 116 -8.74 -5.64 -8.05
CA ASP A 116 -7.87 -5.04 -9.06
C ASP A 116 -6.49 -4.75 -8.47
N PHE A 117 -6.44 -4.54 -7.15
CA PHE A 117 -5.24 -4.14 -6.43
C PHE A 117 -5.21 -4.70 -5.00
N ILE A 118 -4.01 -5.09 -4.53
CA ILE A 118 -3.81 -5.63 -3.18
C ILE A 118 -2.84 -4.73 -2.40
N VAL A 119 -3.20 -4.38 -1.17
CA VAL A 119 -2.33 -3.70 -0.21
C VAL A 119 -1.98 -4.68 0.90
N MET A 120 -0.70 -5.00 1.04
CA MET A 120 -0.18 -5.82 2.14
C MET A 120 0.54 -4.92 3.15
N ASN A 121 -0.04 -4.75 4.32
CA ASN A 121 0.49 -3.89 5.36
C ASN A 121 1.03 -4.71 6.53
N GLY A 122 2.33 -4.98 6.48
CA GLY A 122 3.11 -5.54 7.57
C GLY A 122 3.72 -4.41 8.40
N ALA A 123 2.88 -3.67 9.12
CA ALA A 123 3.25 -2.45 9.84
C ALA A 123 4.56 -2.56 10.65
N LYS A 124 4.86 -3.75 11.18
CA LYS A 124 6.05 -4.00 11.99
C LYS A 124 7.16 -4.77 11.24
N ALA A 125 7.05 -4.94 9.92
CA ALA A 125 8.10 -5.50 9.09
C ALA A 125 9.09 -4.39 8.74
N THR A 126 10.35 -4.51 9.16
CA THR A 126 11.42 -3.58 8.75
C THR A 126 12.44 -4.28 7.86
N ASN A 127 13.16 -3.53 7.05
CA ASN A 127 14.23 -4.05 6.21
C ASN A 127 15.61 -3.77 6.85
N PRO A 128 16.27 -4.74 7.48
CA PRO A 128 17.57 -4.53 8.10
C PRO A 128 18.70 -4.30 7.08
N ASP A 129 18.50 -4.67 5.83
CA ASP A 129 19.50 -4.53 4.75
C ASP A 129 19.30 -3.27 3.90
N TRP A 130 18.51 -2.31 4.39
CA TRP A 130 18.12 -1.11 3.64
C TRP A 130 19.32 -0.32 3.07
N GLU A 131 20.41 -0.16 3.85
CA GLU A 131 21.62 0.55 3.39
C GLU A 131 22.28 -0.15 2.21
N LYS A 132 22.44 -1.48 2.29
CA LYS A 132 23.02 -2.29 1.21
C LYS A 132 22.18 -2.26 -0.06
N MET A 133 20.88 -2.03 0.09
CA MET A 133 19.93 -1.95 -1.02
C MET A 133 19.75 -0.52 -1.54
N GLY A 134 20.46 0.46 -0.97
CA GLY A 134 20.37 1.87 -1.37
C GLY A 134 19.01 2.53 -1.03
N LEU A 135 18.28 2.00 -0.06
CA LEU A 135 17.03 2.56 0.41
C LEU A 135 17.29 3.69 1.41
N ASN A 136 16.26 4.51 1.71
CA ASN A 136 16.39 5.67 2.58
C ASN A 136 16.39 5.32 4.07
N SER A 137 15.68 4.26 4.44
CA SER A 137 15.59 3.76 5.82
C SER A 137 15.13 2.30 5.83
N GLU A 138 15.04 1.70 7.02
CA GLU A 138 14.48 0.36 7.22
C GLU A 138 12.97 0.27 6.88
N ASN A 139 12.28 1.42 6.80
CA ASN A 139 10.87 1.51 6.47
C ASN A 139 10.68 1.61 4.96
N PHE A 140 9.56 1.11 4.47
CA PHE A 140 9.28 1.16 3.05
C PHE A 140 7.79 1.19 2.73
N VAL A 141 7.47 1.90 1.65
CA VAL A 141 6.17 1.91 0.98
C VAL A 141 6.43 1.65 -0.49
N ALA A 142 6.39 0.39 -0.88
CA ALA A 142 6.79 -0.06 -2.21
C ALA A 142 5.58 -0.45 -3.07
N PHE A 143 5.66 -0.15 -4.36
CA PHE A 143 4.62 -0.45 -5.35
C PHE A 143 5.20 -1.30 -6.46
N ASN A 144 4.53 -2.40 -6.80
CA ASN A 144 4.68 -3.07 -8.07
C ASN A 144 3.41 -2.86 -8.88
N LEU A 145 3.48 -1.97 -9.88
CA LEU A 145 2.32 -1.58 -10.69
C LEU A 145 1.93 -2.70 -11.67
N THR A 146 2.88 -3.51 -12.09
CA THR A 146 2.67 -4.68 -12.95
C THR A 146 1.98 -5.81 -12.19
N GLU A 147 2.45 -6.14 -10.97
CA GLU A 147 1.79 -7.09 -10.08
C GLU A 147 0.52 -6.54 -9.43
N LYS A 148 0.32 -5.20 -9.48
CA LYS A 148 -0.79 -4.49 -8.82
C LYS A 148 -0.83 -4.70 -7.31
N VAL A 149 0.33 -4.59 -6.67
CA VAL A 149 0.51 -4.78 -5.23
C VAL A 149 1.23 -3.60 -4.61
N GLN A 150 0.77 -3.16 -3.43
CA GLN A 150 1.49 -2.26 -2.54
C GLN A 150 1.96 -3.02 -1.30
N LEU A 151 3.21 -2.81 -0.92
CA LEU A 151 3.80 -3.29 0.33
C LEU A 151 4.06 -2.12 1.27
N ILE A 152 3.70 -2.27 2.54
CA ILE A 152 4.00 -1.30 3.59
C ILE A 152 4.74 -2.05 4.70
N GLY A 153 5.90 -1.54 5.11
CA GLY A 153 6.69 -2.06 6.22
C GLY A 153 7.29 -0.94 7.07
N GLY A 154 7.39 -1.18 8.37
CA GLY A 154 8.02 -0.29 9.34
C GLY A 154 7.18 0.92 9.78
N THR A 155 6.24 1.36 9.00
CA THR A 155 5.32 2.45 9.37
C THR A 155 3.91 1.93 9.70
N TRP A 156 3.33 2.46 10.78
CA TRP A 156 1.96 2.11 11.21
C TRP A 156 0.94 3.17 10.81
N TYR A 157 1.38 4.25 10.18
CA TYR A 157 0.51 5.35 9.80
C TYR A 157 -0.47 4.95 8.70
N GLY A 158 -1.77 4.98 9.00
CA GLY A 158 -2.83 4.53 8.09
C GLY A 158 -2.92 5.29 6.77
N GLY A 159 -2.47 6.54 6.74
CA GLY A 159 -2.45 7.38 5.55
C GLY A 159 -1.59 6.83 4.41
N GLU A 160 -0.65 5.92 4.67
CA GLU A 160 0.12 5.25 3.62
C GLU A 160 -0.76 4.37 2.73
N MET A 161 -1.73 3.67 3.30
CA MET A 161 -2.71 2.88 2.55
C MET A 161 -3.58 3.78 1.67
N LYS A 162 -4.15 4.86 2.24
CA LYS A 162 -4.98 5.82 1.50
C LYS A 162 -4.23 6.45 0.34
N LYS A 163 -3.04 6.97 0.59
CA LYS A 163 -2.23 7.65 -0.43
C LYS A 163 -1.59 6.68 -1.42
N GLY A 164 -1.39 5.44 -1.01
CA GLY A 164 -1.00 4.38 -1.93
C GLY A 164 -2.04 4.15 -3.01
N ILE A 165 -3.31 4.01 -2.62
CA ILE A 165 -4.41 3.88 -3.59
C ILE A 165 -4.56 5.13 -4.45
N PHE A 166 -4.37 6.33 -3.87
CA PHE A 166 -4.32 7.55 -4.67
C PHE A 166 -3.21 7.51 -5.73
N THR A 167 -2.02 7.01 -5.40
CA THR A 167 -0.94 6.79 -6.38
C THR A 167 -1.37 5.82 -7.49
N MET A 168 -2.06 4.73 -7.14
CA MET A 168 -2.54 3.74 -8.11
C MET A 168 -3.60 4.33 -9.05
N MET A 169 -4.57 5.05 -8.51
CA MET A 169 -5.61 5.72 -9.31
C MET A 169 -4.98 6.70 -10.31
N ASN A 170 -4.03 7.54 -9.85
CA ASN A 170 -3.33 8.49 -10.72
C ASN A 170 -2.46 7.83 -11.80
N TYR A 171 -2.05 6.60 -11.61
CA TYR A 171 -1.33 5.84 -12.62
C TYR A 171 -2.27 5.15 -13.61
N PHE A 172 -3.26 4.40 -13.11
CA PHE A 172 -4.08 3.55 -13.97
C PHE A 172 -5.19 4.29 -14.70
N LEU A 173 -5.82 5.32 -14.12
CA LEU A 173 -6.93 6.02 -14.76
C LEU A 173 -6.50 6.77 -16.03
N PRO A 174 -5.41 7.56 -16.04
CA PRO A 174 -4.92 8.19 -17.26
C PRO A 174 -4.56 7.19 -18.36
N LEU A 175 -4.01 6.02 -18.02
CA LEU A 175 -3.73 4.97 -19.00
C LEU A 175 -5.00 4.34 -19.60
N ARG A 176 -6.14 4.50 -18.94
CA ARG A 176 -7.47 4.11 -19.46
C ARG A 176 -8.18 5.24 -20.18
N GLY A 177 -7.58 6.44 -20.28
CA GLY A 177 -8.18 7.61 -20.88
C GLY A 177 -9.24 8.30 -20.00
N ILE A 178 -9.15 8.11 -18.68
CA ILE A 178 -10.06 8.66 -17.65
C ILE A 178 -9.34 9.77 -16.88
#